data_9a87eb5a1945d7a184c0d43197e01bbc
#
_entry.id   9a87eb5a1945d7a184c0d43197e01bbc
#
_cell.length_a   1.000
_cell.length_b   1.000
_cell.length_c   1.000
_cell.angle_alpha   90.00
_cell.angle_beta   90.00
_cell.angle_gamma   90.00
#
_symmetry.space_group_name_H-M   'P 1'
#
loop_
_entity.id
_entity.type
_entity.pdbx_description
1 polymer ?
#
loop_
_entity_poly.entity_id
_entity_poly.type
_entity_poly.pdbx_seq_one_letter_code
_entity_poly.pdbx_strand_id
1 'polypeptide(L)'
;MKKIGLILLLFVSALGYSQAVDCTKLKNVKAINPDYPKRTFVIKGETQESYDNGVLQLLWNVKWNNDCEYEVTCVKKLTESQMEVGDRIVMTIVSIDSDCFTVKRTFFAKNFPQGDIDPASTYCIAK
;
A
#
# COMPACT_ATOMS: atom_id res chain seq x y z
N MET A 1 16.19 33.67 -34.42
CA MET A 1 15.11 34.10 -33.51
C MET A 1 13.91 33.18 -33.51
N LYS A 2 13.57 32.55 -34.65
CA LYS A 2 12.44 31.59 -34.69
C LYS A 2 12.77 30.24 -34.05
N LYS A 3 14.03 29.95 -33.76
CA LYS A 3 14.46 28.67 -33.18
C LYS A 3 14.23 28.56 -31.66
N ILE A 4 14.03 29.68 -30.98
CA ILE A 4 13.85 29.71 -29.53
C ILE A 4 12.46 29.26 -29.12
N GLY A 5 11.44 29.52 -29.95
CA GLY A 5 10.08 29.07 -29.68
C GLY A 5 9.88 27.57 -29.79
N LEU A 6 10.67 26.89 -30.63
CA LEU A 6 10.57 25.45 -30.82
C LEU A 6 11.12 24.65 -29.65
N ILE A 7 12.16 25.20 -29.00
CA ILE A 7 12.79 24.54 -27.84
C ILE A 7 11.90 24.61 -26.61
N LEU A 8 11.14 25.69 -26.46
CA LEU A 8 10.19 25.81 -25.34
C LEU A 8 9.04 24.82 -25.44
N LEU A 9 8.57 24.55 -26.65
CA LEU A 9 7.47 23.58 -26.89
C LEU A 9 7.88 22.14 -26.56
N LEU A 10 9.14 21.79 -26.81
CA LEU A 10 9.66 20.46 -26.47
C LEU A 10 9.80 20.26 -24.95
N PHE A 11 10.04 21.33 -24.20
CA PHE A 11 10.16 21.27 -22.76
C PHE A 11 8.80 21.04 -22.08
N VAL A 12 7.74 21.64 -22.60
CA VAL A 12 6.39 21.49 -22.05
C VAL A 12 5.85 20.07 -22.30
N SER A 13 6.17 19.45 -23.42
CA SER A 13 5.73 18.08 -23.71
C SER A 13 6.43 17.04 -22.84
N ALA A 14 7.67 17.29 -22.39
CA ALA A 14 8.37 16.37 -21.49
C ALA A 14 7.75 16.34 -20.07
N LEU A 15 7.16 17.44 -19.61
CA LEU A 15 6.51 17.51 -18.31
C LEU A 15 5.16 16.79 -18.27
N GLY A 16 4.53 16.54 -19.42
CA GLY A 16 3.25 15.84 -19.50
C GLY A 16 3.34 14.33 -19.29
N TYR A 17 4.55 13.76 -19.22
CA TYR A 17 4.73 12.31 -19.08
C TYR A 17 4.94 11.82 -17.65
N SER A 18 5.05 12.70 -16.67
CA SER A 18 5.09 12.26 -15.28
C SER A 18 3.68 11.92 -14.83
N GLN A 19 3.28 10.67 -15.03
CA GLN A 19 1.97 10.18 -14.64
C GLN A 19 1.99 9.75 -13.18
N ALA A 20 1.01 10.24 -12.42
CA ALA A 20 0.76 9.74 -11.08
C ALA A 20 0.25 8.30 -11.16
N VAL A 21 0.67 7.47 -10.22
CA VAL A 21 0.20 6.10 -10.09
C VAL A 21 -1.28 6.13 -9.68
N ASP A 22 -2.13 5.39 -10.38
CA ASP A 22 -3.55 5.28 -10.05
C ASP A 22 -3.74 4.12 -9.06
N CYS A 23 -3.92 4.46 -7.79
CA CYS A 23 -4.09 3.50 -6.72
C CYS A 23 -5.55 3.28 -6.31
N THR A 24 -6.50 3.94 -6.95
CA THR A 24 -7.91 3.90 -6.50
C THR A 24 -8.50 2.50 -6.55
N LYS A 25 -8.05 1.65 -7.47
CA LYS A 25 -8.50 0.27 -7.57
C LYS A 25 -8.11 -0.59 -6.36
N LEU A 26 -7.19 -0.13 -5.52
CA LEU A 26 -6.70 -0.88 -4.37
C LEU A 26 -7.55 -0.69 -3.11
N LYS A 27 -8.58 0.15 -3.16
CA LYS A 27 -9.45 0.43 -2.01
C LYS A 27 -10.40 -0.72 -1.68
N ASN A 28 -10.62 -1.63 -2.62
CA ASN A 28 -11.46 -2.82 -2.43
C ASN A 28 -10.82 -3.98 -3.18
N VAL A 29 -9.87 -4.67 -2.54
CA VAL A 29 -9.11 -5.75 -3.17
C VAL A 29 -8.81 -6.86 -2.19
N LYS A 30 -8.59 -8.06 -2.73
CA LYS A 30 -7.91 -9.14 -2.06
C LYS A 30 -6.50 -9.23 -2.65
N ALA A 31 -5.49 -9.22 -1.80
CA ALA A 31 -4.10 -9.24 -2.22
C ALA A 31 -3.36 -10.42 -1.61
N ILE A 32 -2.40 -10.93 -2.36
CA ILE A 32 -1.57 -12.06 -1.97
C ILE A 32 -0.11 -11.62 -2.04
N ASN A 33 0.67 -12.00 -1.03
CA ASN A 33 2.12 -11.85 -1.08
C ASN A 33 2.70 -13.03 -1.87
N PRO A 34 3.35 -12.79 -3.04
CA PRO A 34 3.89 -13.90 -3.85
C PRO A 34 4.98 -14.71 -3.13
N ASP A 35 5.71 -14.10 -2.20
CA ASP A 35 6.75 -14.78 -1.42
C ASP A 35 6.16 -15.63 -0.29
N TYR A 36 4.94 -15.31 0.14
CA TYR A 36 4.22 -16.01 1.20
C TYR A 36 2.77 -16.19 0.76
N PRO A 37 2.48 -17.10 -0.19
CA PRO A 37 1.18 -17.17 -0.84
C PRO A 37 0.03 -17.58 0.09
N LYS A 38 0.34 -18.11 1.27
CA LYS A 38 -0.68 -18.39 2.29
C LYS A 38 -1.14 -17.15 3.03
N ARG A 39 -0.37 -16.06 2.95
CA ARG A 39 -0.71 -14.79 3.59
C ARG A 39 -1.44 -13.89 2.61
N THR A 40 -2.68 -13.60 2.95
CA THR A 40 -3.54 -12.75 2.13
C THR A 40 -4.14 -11.65 2.98
N PHE A 41 -4.54 -10.57 2.36
CA PHE A 41 -5.34 -9.56 3.04
C PHE A 41 -6.44 -9.05 2.11
N VAL A 42 -7.52 -8.60 2.73
CA VAL A 42 -8.68 -8.07 2.02
C VAL A 42 -8.95 -6.67 2.53
N ILE A 43 -8.93 -5.69 1.62
CA ILE A 43 -9.32 -4.32 1.93
C ILE A 43 -10.75 -4.12 1.45
N LYS A 44 -11.62 -3.67 2.36
CA LYS A 44 -13.02 -3.35 2.09
C LYS A 44 -13.31 -1.94 2.60
N GLY A 45 -12.96 -0.92 1.79
CA GLY A 45 -13.15 0.46 2.18
C GLY A 45 -12.36 0.86 3.41
N GLU A 46 -13.01 0.89 4.58
CA GLU A 46 -12.43 1.35 5.84
C GLU A 46 -11.95 0.21 6.74
N THR A 47 -12.01 -1.04 6.27
CA THR A 47 -11.56 -2.21 7.03
C THR A 47 -10.61 -3.06 6.23
N GLN A 48 -9.73 -3.76 6.93
CA GLN A 48 -8.84 -4.76 6.34
C GLN A 48 -8.85 -6.02 7.21
N GLU A 49 -8.83 -7.16 6.54
CA GLU A 49 -8.73 -8.47 7.17
C GLU A 49 -7.44 -9.13 6.72
N SER A 50 -6.67 -9.68 7.66
CA SER A 50 -5.45 -10.42 7.35
C SER A 50 -5.65 -11.90 7.63
N TYR A 51 -5.28 -12.74 6.66
CA TYR A 51 -5.45 -14.19 6.71
C TYR A 51 -4.12 -14.89 6.59
N ASP A 52 -4.01 -16.05 7.24
CA ASP A 52 -2.92 -16.99 7.02
C ASP A 52 -3.53 -18.37 6.80
N ASN A 53 -3.23 -18.98 5.66
CA ASN A 53 -3.76 -20.28 5.25
C ASN A 53 -5.32 -20.34 5.34
N GLY A 54 -5.96 -19.24 4.94
CA GLY A 54 -7.43 -19.12 4.95
C GLY A 54 -8.05 -18.82 6.30
N VAL A 55 -7.25 -18.70 7.37
CA VAL A 55 -7.73 -18.42 8.72
C VAL A 55 -7.53 -16.95 9.05
N LEU A 56 -8.60 -16.29 9.47
CA LEU A 56 -8.56 -14.87 9.84
C LEU A 56 -7.68 -14.67 11.08
N GLN A 57 -6.69 -13.79 10.97
CA GLN A 57 -5.69 -13.54 12.02
C GLN A 57 -5.91 -12.21 12.72
N LEU A 58 -6.11 -11.14 11.94
CA LEU A 58 -6.12 -9.77 12.42
C LEU A 58 -7.22 -8.98 11.70
N LEU A 59 -7.83 -8.07 12.45
CA LEU A 59 -8.75 -7.07 11.90
C LEU A 59 -8.14 -5.69 12.10
N TRP A 60 -8.29 -4.85 11.07
CA TRP A 60 -7.72 -3.52 11.00
C TRP A 60 -8.75 -2.49 10.60
N ASN A 61 -8.62 -1.28 11.10
CA ASN A 61 -9.25 -0.11 10.52
C ASN A 61 -8.32 0.49 9.46
N VAL A 62 -8.90 0.96 8.37
CA VAL A 62 -8.15 1.56 7.26
C VAL A 62 -8.52 3.03 7.14
N LYS A 63 -7.51 3.87 7.04
CA LYS A 63 -7.66 5.30 6.78
C LYS A 63 -6.81 5.66 5.57
N TRP A 64 -7.45 6.14 4.50
CA TRP A 64 -6.74 6.63 3.31
C TRP A 64 -6.31 8.08 3.53
N ASN A 65 -4.99 8.32 3.50
CA ASN A 65 -4.42 9.66 3.60
C ASN A 65 -4.47 10.38 2.27
N ASN A 66 -4.28 9.62 1.18
CA ASN A 66 -4.44 10.05 -0.20
C ASN A 66 -4.66 8.80 -1.06
N ASP A 67 -4.70 8.94 -2.38
CA ASP A 67 -5.03 7.81 -3.26
C ASP A 67 -4.01 6.66 -3.20
N CYS A 68 -2.75 6.95 -2.84
CA CYS A 68 -1.67 5.96 -2.83
C CYS A 68 -1.06 5.72 -1.45
N GLU A 69 -1.67 6.23 -0.39
CA GLU A 69 -1.19 5.99 0.96
C GLU A 69 -2.34 5.75 1.91
N TYR A 70 -2.25 4.68 2.67
CA TYR A 70 -3.24 4.37 3.68
C TYR A 70 -2.57 3.89 4.96
N GLU A 71 -3.29 4.04 6.06
CA GLU A 71 -2.85 3.63 7.37
C GLU A 71 -3.80 2.57 7.90
N VAL A 72 -3.24 1.47 8.40
CA VAL A 72 -4.02 0.43 9.08
C VAL A 72 -3.69 0.45 10.56
N THR A 73 -4.73 0.35 11.39
CA THR A 73 -4.61 0.24 12.85
C THR A 73 -5.19 -1.08 13.29
N CYS A 74 -4.42 -1.88 14.00
CA CYS A 74 -4.89 -3.17 14.51
C CYS A 74 -5.98 -2.96 15.54
N VAL A 75 -7.16 -3.53 15.32
CA VAL A 75 -8.29 -3.38 16.25
C VAL A 75 -8.63 -4.69 16.94
N LYS A 76 -8.26 -5.84 16.37
CA LYS A 76 -8.53 -7.14 16.98
C LYS A 76 -7.50 -8.18 16.54
N LYS A 77 -7.01 -8.96 17.50
CA LYS A 77 -6.19 -10.15 17.27
C LYS A 77 -7.06 -11.37 17.49
N LEU A 78 -7.08 -12.28 16.53
CA LEU A 78 -7.83 -13.55 16.62
C LEU A 78 -6.92 -14.73 16.88
N THR A 79 -5.60 -14.56 16.70
CA THR A 79 -4.57 -15.57 16.93
C THR A 79 -3.33 -14.91 17.51
N GLU A 80 -2.37 -15.72 17.96
CA GLU A 80 -1.07 -15.21 18.37
C GLU A 80 -0.37 -14.52 17.21
N SER A 81 0.12 -13.31 17.45
CA SER A 81 0.79 -12.48 16.48
C SER A 81 1.72 -11.52 17.20
N GLN A 82 2.78 -11.09 16.49
CA GLN A 82 3.67 -10.03 17.00
C GLN A 82 2.99 -8.66 17.01
N MET A 83 1.91 -8.51 16.25
CA MET A 83 1.14 -7.27 16.23
C MET A 83 0.25 -7.19 17.46
N GLU A 84 0.15 -5.98 18.01
CA GLU A 84 -0.71 -5.68 19.16
C GLU A 84 -1.84 -4.75 18.75
N VAL A 85 -2.97 -4.84 19.44
CA VAL A 85 -4.07 -3.89 19.24
C VAL A 85 -3.55 -2.47 19.48
N GLY A 86 -3.83 -1.58 18.51
CA GLY A 86 -3.33 -0.21 18.52
C GLY A 86 -2.07 0.01 17.69
N ASP A 87 -1.36 -1.04 17.30
CA ASP A 87 -0.23 -0.92 16.37
C ASP A 87 -0.72 -0.43 15.01
N ARG A 88 0.10 0.39 14.34
CA ARG A 88 -0.25 1.02 13.08
C ARG A 88 0.79 0.70 12.03
N ILE A 89 0.36 0.60 10.80
CA ILE A 89 1.26 0.48 9.64
C ILE A 89 0.80 1.51 8.61
N VAL A 90 1.73 2.37 8.19
CA VAL A 90 1.49 3.26 7.05
C VAL A 90 1.99 2.58 5.80
N MET A 91 1.10 2.40 4.84
CA MET A 91 1.35 1.71 3.58
C MET A 91 1.41 2.75 2.48
N THR A 92 2.57 2.93 1.88
CA THR A 92 2.75 3.84 0.75
C THR A 92 2.96 3.03 -0.52
N ILE A 93 2.04 3.17 -1.47
CA ILE A 93 2.11 2.46 -2.75
C ILE A 93 3.07 3.23 -3.64
N VAL A 94 4.19 2.59 -3.99
CA VAL A 94 5.25 3.25 -4.77
C VAL A 94 5.20 2.90 -6.24
N SER A 95 4.60 1.77 -6.61
CA SER A 95 4.41 1.40 -8.01
C SER A 95 3.29 0.39 -8.16
N ILE A 96 2.67 0.39 -9.34
CA ILE A 96 1.70 -0.63 -9.76
C ILE A 96 2.17 -1.13 -11.13
N ASP A 97 2.26 -2.45 -11.25
CA ASP A 97 2.62 -3.13 -12.49
C ASP A 97 1.61 -4.24 -12.74
N SER A 98 0.67 -3.99 -13.66
CA SER A 98 -0.42 -4.92 -13.98
C SER A 98 -1.28 -5.20 -12.74
N ASP A 99 -1.31 -6.45 -12.28
CA ASP A 99 -2.09 -6.86 -11.09
C ASP A 99 -1.27 -6.85 -9.80
N CYS A 100 -0.02 -6.42 -9.87
CA CYS A 100 0.87 -6.37 -8.71
C CYS A 100 1.20 -4.94 -8.33
N PHE A 101 1.43 -4.70 -7.05
CA PHE A 101 1.79 -3.39 -6.56
C PHE A 101 2.85 -3.51 -5.48
N THR A 102 3.73 -2.51 -5.42
CA THR A 102 4.82 -2.47 -4.45
C THR A 102 4.51 -1.40 -3.42
N VAL A 103 4.67 -1.76 -2.14
CA VAL A 103 4.41 -0.86 -1.04
C VAL A 103 5.63 -0.72 -0.16
N LYS A 104 5.84 0.48 0.36
CA LYS A 104 6.75 0.77 1.44
C LYS A 104 5.92 0.82 2.72
N ARG A 105 6.37 0.14 3.77
CA ARG A 105 5.64 0.07 5.03
C ARG A 105 6.43 0.75 6.13
N THR A 106 5.73 1.50 6.97
CA THR A 106 6.30 2.08 8.18
C THR A 106 5.47 1.60 9.37
N PHE A 107 6.12 0.90 10.28
CA PHE A 107 5.48 0.34 11.48
C PHE A 107 5.59 1.30 12.65
N PHE A 108 4.48 1.52 13.35
CA PHE A 108 4.43 2.30 14.59
C PHE A 108 3.84 1.42 15.68
N ALA A 109 4.64 1.14 16.70
CA ALA A 109 4.25 0.34 17.84
C ALA A 109 4.80 0.98 19.11
N LYS A 110 4.43 0.48 20.29
CA LYS A 110 4.95 0.98 21.55
C LYS A 110 6.47 0.96 21.62
N ASN A 111 7.08 -0.09 21.04
CA ASN A 111 8.53 -0.23 21.00
C ASN A 111 9.18 0.59 19.88
N PHE A 112 8.40 1.07 18.93
CA PHE A 112 8.88 1.83 17.78
C PHE A 112 8.00 3.07 17.56
N PRO A 113 7.94 4.00 18.54
CA PRO A 113 7.04 5.15 18.39
C PRO A 113 7.45 6.12 17.29
N GLN A 114 8.72 6.08 16.87
CA GLN A 114 9.25 6.90 15.79
C GLN A 114 9.07 6.28 14.41
N GLY A 115 8.58 5.04 14.35
CA GLY A 115 8.39 4.30 13.12
C GLY A 115 9.62 3.49 12.72
N ASP A 116 9.36 2.27 12.23
CA ASP A 116 10.37 1.38 11.68
C ASP A 116 10.03 1.14 10.21
N ILE A 117 10.95 1.49 9.31
CA ILE A 117 10.73 1.41 7.88
C ILE A 117 11.12 0.02 7.39
N ASP A 118 10.15 -0.67 6.78
CA ASP A 118 10.36 -1.97 6.17
C ASP A 118 10.71 -1.81 4.69
N PRO A 119 11.58 -2.64 4.13
CA PRO A 119 11.85 -2.63 2.70
C PRO A 119 10.59 -2.81 1.87
N ALA A 120 10.63 -2.32 0.64
CA ALA A 120 9.50 -2.42 -0.27
C ALA A 120 9.08 -3.87 -0.48
N SER A 121 7.79 -4.15 -0.35
CA SER A 121 7.20 -5.47 -0.53
C SER A 121 6.21 -5.43 -1.68
N THR A 122 6.14 -6.51 -2.44
CA THR A 122 5.22 -6.64 -3.57
C THR A 122 4.07 -7.56 -3.21
N TYR A 123 2.86 -7.10 -3.56
CA TYR A 123 1.63 -7.89 -3.44
C TYR A 123 0.95 -7.92 -4.79
N CYS A 124 0.17 -8.97 -5.03
CA CYS A 124 -0.59 -9.10 -6.26
C CYS A 124 -2.06 -9.28 -5.95
N ILE A 125 -2.91 -8.69 -6.80
CA ILE A 125 -4.36 -8.78 -6.64
C ILE A 125 -4.78 -10.20 -6.96
N ALA A 126 -5.52 -10.83 -6.04
CA ALA A 126 -6.08 -12.15 -6.25
C ALA A 126 -7.28 -12.07 -7.19
N LYS A 127 -7.36 -13.02 -8.08
CA LYS A 127 -8.47 -13.14 -9.03
C LYS A 127 -9.49 -14.18 -8.59
#